data_4af65de719960fca3027a6df32e1e04f
#
_entry.id   4af65de719960fca3027a6df32e1e04f
#
_cell.length_a   1.000
_cell.length_b   1.000
_cell.length_c   1.000
_cell.angle_alpha   90.00
_cell.angle_beta   90.00
_cell.angle_gamma   90.00
#
_symmetry.space_group_name_H-M   'P 1'
#
loop_
_entity.id
_entity.type
_entity.pdbx_description
1 polymer ?
#
loop_
_entity_poly.entity_id
_entity_poly.type
_entity_poly.pdbx_seq_one_letter_code
_entity_poly.pdbx_strand_id
1 'polypeptide(L)'
;SWYGPGFHGKKTANGEIFNQNKISAAHRTLPMPSIVKVTNLDNGKILENIRVNDRGPFAGNRIIDLSKKAAQELGFVNSGVANVRVEIMENESRIYAAQNSEKNKVRKANKAKVEKVQRRVITAEEGVDKNSSEVVSINNDEDNLILKDKPLIIQVGAFGDHRNAKSLTEKLSEFKAYIERKFIDNKY
;
A
#
# COMPACT_ATOMS: atom_id res chain seq x y z
N SER A 1 21.94 -12.99 2.88
CA SER A 1 21.95 -11.98 3.96
C SER A 1 20.56 -11.40 4.18
N TRP A 2 20.45 -10.40 5.07
CA TRP A 2 19.22 -9.66 5.28
C TRP A 2 19.48 -8.15 5.22
N TYR A 3 18.42 -7.37 4.93
CA TYR A 3 18.48 -5.92 4.85
C TYR A 3 18.85 -5.29 6.18
N GLY A 4 19.83 -4.40 6.17
CA GLY A 4 20.17 -3.60 7.34
C GLY A 4 19.07 -2.61 7.76
N PRO A 5 19.18 -2.00 8.95
CA PRO A 5 18.14 -1.14 9.52
C PRO A 5 17.82 0.10 8.69
N GLY A 6 18.75 0.56 7.85
CA GLY A 6 18.58 1.79 7.05
C GLY A 6 17.62 1.66 5.84
N PHE A 7 17.01 0.51 5.59
CA PHE A 7 16.10 0.29 4.47
C PHE A 7 14.62 0.35 4.85
N HIS A 8 14.29 0.26 6.13
CA HIS A 8 12.90 0.35 6.59
C HIS A 8 12.24 1.66 6.15
N GLY A 9 11.04 1.59 5.60
CA GLY A 9 10.30 2.76 5.10
C GLY A 9 10.69 3.24 3.69
N LYS A 10 11.73 2.66 3.06
CA LYS A 10 12.10 3.02 1.68
C LYS A 10 11.28 2.25 0.66
N LYS A 11 11.12 2.82 -0.53
CA LYS A 11 10.46 2.13 -1.65
C LYS A 11 11.32 0.99 -2.18
N THR A 12 10.69 -0.15 -2.44
CA THR A 12 11.25 -1.31 -3.13
C THR A 12 11.12 -1.15 -4.64
N ALA A 13 11.78 -2.01 -5.40
CA ALA A 13 11.77 -1.96 -6.87
C ALA A 13 10.37 -2.16 -7.48
N ASN A 14 9.45 -2.85 -6.80
CA ASN A 14 8.06 -2.95 -7.24
C ASN A 14 7.17 -1.77 -6.78
N GLY A 15 7.74 -0.77 -6.08
CA GLY A 15 7.04 0.43 -5.61
C GLY A 15 6.39 0.33 -4.23
N GLU A 16 6.47 -0.82 -3.56
CA GLU A 16 5.99 -0.99 -2.19
C GLU A 16 6.92 -0.33 -1.18
N ILE A 17 6.43 -0.04 0.03
CA ILE A 17 7.28 0.41 1.13
C ILE A 17 7.85 -0.82 1.85
N PHE A 18 9.18 -0.87 1.95
CA PHE A 18 9.86 -1.96 2.65
C PHE A 18 9.56 -1.92 4.15
N ASN A 19 9.09 -3.04 4.67
CA ASN A 19 8.87 -3.23 6.10
C ASN A 19 9.71 -4.41 6.60
N GLN A 20 10.74 -4.12 7.41
CA GLN A 20 11.64 -5.14 7.97
C GLN A 20 10.94 -6.18 8.85
N ASN A 21 9.73 -5.86 9.36
CA ASN A 21 8.93 -6.74 10.23
C ASN A 21 7.94 -7.62 9.45
N LYS A 22 7.88 -7.48 8.12
CA LYS A 22 7.10 -8.36 7.22
C LYS A 22 8.04 -9.27 6.46
N ILE A 23 7.59 -10.47 6.09
CA ILE A 23 8.37 -11.44 5.31
C ILE A 23 8.43 -10.97 3.85
N SER A 24 9.63 -10.66 3.38
CA SER A 24 9.91 -10.29 1.98
C SER A 24 11.39 -10.50 1.66
N ALA A 25 11.73 -10.40 0.36
CA ALA A 25 13.09 -10.57 -0.13
C ALA A 25 13.39 -9.69 -1.35
N ALA A 26 14.69 -9.43 -1.56
CA ALA A 26 15.23 -8.94 -2.82
C ALA A 26 15.99 -10.05 -3.54
N HIS A 27 15.84 -10.10 -4.86
CA HIS A 27 16.58 -10.98 -5.74
C HIS A 27 16.96 -10.26 -7.04
N ARG A 28 18.14 -10.59 -7.60
CA ARG A 28 18.70 -9.85 -8.75
C ARG A 28 17.82 -9.98 -10.01
N THR A 29 17.38 -11.20 -10.31
CA THR A 29 16.83 -11.54 -11.64
C THR A 29 15.47 -12.23 -11.62
N LEU A 30 15.02 -12.79 -10.49
CA LEU A 30 13.72 -13.44 -10.43
C LEU A 30 12.60 -12.49 -10.88
N PRO A 31 11.61 -13.00 -11.64
CA PRO A 31 10.43 -12.21 -11.98
C PRO A 31 9.79 -11.60 -10.74
N MET A 32 9.22 -10.41 -10.87
CA MET A 32 8.44 -9.79 -9.79
C MET A 32 6.98 -9.65 -10.21
N PRO A 33 6.05 -10.16 -9.40
CA PRO A 33 6.26 -10.84 -8.14
C PRO A 33 6.64 -12.32 -8.31
N SER A 34 7.53 -12.83 -7.45
CA SER A 34 7.78 -14.27 -7.26
C SER A 34 7.60 -14.62 -5.80
N ILE A 35 7.12 -15.83 -5.55
CA ILE A 35 7.09 -16.44 -4.23
C ILE A 35 8.16 -17.50 -4.18
N VAL A 36 8.99 -17.48 -3.14
CA VAL A 36 10.10 -18.42 -2.98
C VAL A 36 10.05 -19.12 -1.63
N LYS A 37 10.64 -20.32 -1.63
CA LYS A 37 11.02 -21.07 -0.44
C LYS A 37 12.53 -20.89 -0.23
N VAL A 38 12.94 -20.60 0.99
CA VAL A 38 14.36 -20.50 1.35
C VAL A 38 14.67 -21.51 2.45
N THR A 39 15.68 -22.32 2.21
CA THR A 39 16.25 -23.25 3.17
C THR A 39 17.60 -22.72 3.63
N ASN A 40 17.77 -22.50 4.93
CA ASN A 40 19.05 -22.22 5.54
C ASN A 40 19.82 -23.54 5.68
N LEU A 41 20.90 -23.70 4.91
CA LEU A 41 21.69 -24.93 4.86
C LEU A 41 22.58 -25.13 6.09
N ASP A 42 22.83 -24.06 6.85
CA ASP A 42 23.67 -24.12 8.04
C ASP A 42 22.93 -24.71 9.26
N ASN A 43 21.60 -24.63 9.28
CA ASN A 43 20.78 -25.10 10.41
C ASN A 43 19.52 -25.90 10.01
N GLY A 44 19.29 -26.10 8.72
CA GLY A 44 18.16 -26.87 8.19
C GLY A 44 16.79 -26.16 8.27
N LYS A 45 16.68 -24.93 8.77
CA LYS A 45 15.42 -24.20 8.85
C LYS A 45 14.92 -23.82 7.47
N ILE A 46 13.60 -23.94 7.28
CA ILE A 46 12.91 -23.66 6.03
C ILE A 46 11.89 -22.57 6.28
N LEU A 47 11.77 -21.63 5.35
CA LEU A 47 10.72 -20.63 5.30
C LEU A 47 10.14 -20.58 3.89
N GLU A 48 8.83 -20.74 3.81
CA GLU A 48 8.08 -20.72 2.57
C GLU A 48 7.29 -19.43 2.41
N ASN A 49 6.72 -19.23 1.25
CA ASN A 49 5.86 -18.07 0.92
C ASN A 49 6.55 -16.71 1.10
N ILE A 50 7.86 -16.66 0.87
CA ILE A 50 8.63 -15.42 0.89
C ILE A 50 8.39 -14.68 -0.42
N ARG A 51 7.87 -13.46 -0.32
CA ARG A 51 7.62 -12.63 -1.49
C ARG A 51 8.87 -11.87 -1.92
N VAL A 52 9.27 -12.03 -3.18
CA VAL A 52 10.30 -11.22 -3.83
C VAL A 52 9.64 -9.96 -4.38
N ASN A 53 9.93 -8.81 -3.79
CA ASN A 53 9.36 -7.51 -4.15
C ASN A 53 10.42 -6.43 -4.40
N ASP A 54 11.71 -6.81 -4.33
CA ASP A 54 12.80 -5.85 -4.52
C ASP A 54 13.94 -6.43 -5.36
N ARG A 55 14.86 -5.55 -5.80
CA ARG A 55 16.07 -5.88 -6.54
C ARG A 55 17.30 -5.79 -5.64
N GLY A 56 18.23 -6.71 -5.83
CA GLY A 56 19.48 -6.91 -5.08
C GLY A 56 19.65 -8.37 -4.69
N PRO A 57 20.70 -8.69 -3.95
CA PRO A 57 21.83 -7.85 -3.58
C PRO A 57 22.75 -7.50 -4.76
N PHE A 58 23.35 -6.31 -4.73
CA PHE A 58 24.28 -5.85 -5.79
C PHE A 58 25.74 -5.96 -5.39
N ALA A 59 26.04 -6.37 -4.15
CA ALA A 59 27.39 -6.49 -3.64
C ALA A 59 27.71 -7.91 -3.16
N GLY A 60 28.94 -8.35 -3.43
CA GLY A 60 29.45 -9.66 -3.02
C GLY A 60 28.78 -10.84 -3.73
N ASN A 61 29.02 -12.06 -3.23
CA ASN A 61 28.48 -13.31 -3.77
C ASN A 61 27.08 -13.67 -3.22
N ARG A 62 26.35 -12.70 -2.68
CA ARG A 62 25.02 -12.91 -2.15
C ARG A 62 24.01 -13.09 -3.28
N ILE A 63 23.09 -14.02 -3.10
CA ILE A 63 22.04 -14.31 -4.10
C ILE A 63 20.69 -13.71 -3.72
N ILE A 64 20.43 -13.55 -2.42
CA ILE A 64 19.16 -13.05 -1.90
C ILE A 64 19.39 -12.19 -0.64
N ASP A 65 18.65 -11.12 -0.49
CA ASP A 65 18.56 -10.34 0.75
C ASP A 65 17.15 -10.48 1.33
N LEU A 66 17.05 -10.97 2.55
CA LEU A 66 15.79 -11.19 3.25
C LEU A 66 15.43 -10.01 4.15
N SER A 67 14.15 -9.86 4.47
CA SER A 67 13.75 -8.98 5.57
C SER A 67 14.28 -9.48 6.91
N LYS A 68 14.39 -8.58 7.91
CA LYS A 68 14.80 -8.96 9.27
C LYS A 68 13.91 -10.06 9.84
N LYS A 69 12.59 -9.97 9.63
CA LYS A 69 11.62 -10.98 10.07
C LYS A 69 11.92 -12.35 9.46
N ALA A 70 12.16 -12.42 8.15
CA ALA A 70 12.50 -13.67 7.47
C ALA A 70 13.85 -14.25 7.98
N ALA A 71 14.85 -13.40 8.22
CA ALA A 71 16.12 -13.84 8.79
C ALA A 71 15.99 -14.37 10.24
N GLN A 72 15.05 -13.80 11.01
CA GLN A 72 14.72 -14.32 12.36
C GLN A 72 14.14 -15.73 12.30
N GLU A 73 13.15 -15.95 11.41
CA GLU A 73 12.52 -17.26 11.22
C GLU A 73 13.57 -18.32 10.78
N LEU A 74 14.47 -17.94 9.88
CA LEU A 74 15.54 -18.80 9.39
C LEU A 74 16.74 -18.90 10.34
N GLY A 75 16.76 -18.12 11.44
CA GLY A 75 17.74 -18.25 12.52
C GLY A 75 19.14 -17.71 12.22
N PHE A 76 19.30 -16.70 11.35
CA PHE A 76 20.62 -16.15 10.99
C PHE A 76 20.76 -14.63 11.18
N VAL A 77 19.85 -13.99 11.93
CA VAL A 77 19.91 -12.53 12.15
C VAL A 77 21.26 -12.10 12.76
N ASN A 78 21.76 -12.86 13.75
CA ASN A 78 22.97 -12.50 14.46
C ASN A 78 24.25 -12.69 13.61
N SER A 79 24.28 -13.70 12.74
CA SER A 79 25.39 -13.92 11.81
C SER A 79 25.34 -12.97 10.60
N GLY A 80 24.18 -12.37 10.32
CA GLY A 80 23.98 -11.45 9.19
C GLY A 80 23.92 -12.13 7.81
N VAL A 81 24.54 -13.29 7.68
CA VAL A 81 24.62 -14.11 6.46
C VAL A 81 24.43 -15.59 6.77
N ALA A 82 23.98 -16.35 5.79
CA ALA A 82 23.85 -17.81 5.87
C ALA A 82 23.99 -18.41 4.46
N ASN A 83 24.40 -19.68 4.40
CA ASN A 83 24.30 -20.47 3.16
C ASN A 83 22.84 -20.87 2.95
N VAL A 84 22.29 -20.54 1.81
CA VAL A 84 20.86 -20.78 1.55
C VAL A 84 20.62 -21.44 0.20
N ARG A 85 19.59 -22.28 0.14
CA ARG A 85 18.95 -22.72 -1.09
C ARG A 85 17.69 -21.91 -1.32
N VAL A 86 17.49 -21.40 -2.53
CA VAL A 86 16.30 -20.64 -2.94
C VAL A 86 15.59 -21.44 -4.02
N GLU A 87 14.31 -21.70 -3.81
CA GLU A 87 13.45 -22.46 -4.73
C GLU A 87 12.23 -21.61 -5.06
N ILE A 88 11.89 -21.50 -6.35
CA ILE A 88 10.69 -20.77 -6.79
C ILE A 88 9.47 -21.66 -6.55
N MET A 89 8.46 -21.11 -5.92
CA MET A 89 7.13 -21.72 -5.76
C MET A 89 6.25 -21.24 -6.91
N GLU A 90 6.24 -21.98 -8.02
CA GLU A 90 5.63 -21.53 -9.28
C GLU A 90 4.12 -21.30 -9.17
N ASN A 91 3.38 -22.22 -8.53
CA ASN A 91 1.93 -22.12 -8.39
C ASN A 91 1.55 -20.92 -7.55
N GLU A 92 2.20 -20.73 -6.40
CA GLU A 92 2.00 -19.60 -5.49
C GLU A 92 2.37 -18.28 -6.16
N SER A 93 3.43 -18.28 -6.95
CA SER A 93 3.85 -17.10 -7.74
C SER A 93 2.79 -16.71 -8.77
N ARG A 94 2.20 -17.68 -9.48
CA ARG A 94 1.13 -17.44 -10.46
C ARG A 94 -0.13 -16.91 -9.77
N ILE A 95 -0.55 -17.52 -8.67
CA ILE A 95 -1.72 -17.09 -7.88
C ILE A 95 -1.50 -15.66 -7.38
N TYR A 96 -0.33 -15.39 -6.81
CA TYR A 96 -0.01 -14.05 -6.30
C TYR A 96 0.04 -12.99 -7.41
N ALA A 97 0.61 -13.32 -8.58
CA ALA A 97 0.64 -12.43 -9.73
C ALA A 97 -0.76 -12.09 -10.25
N ALA A 98 -1.65 -13.09 -10.34
CA ALA A 98 -3.03 -12.91 -10.75
C ALA A 98 -3.80 -11.99 -9.78
N GLN A 99 -3.69 -12.22 -8.47
CA GLN A 99 -4.33 -11.39 -7.44
C GLN A 99 -3.83 -9.93 -7.46
N ASN A 100 -2.52 -9.72 -7.68
CA ASN A 100 -1.96 -8.38 -7.81
C ASN A 100 -2.41 -7.67 -9.09
N SER A 101 -2.54 -8.39 -10.19
CA SER A 101 -3.07 -7.83 -11.44
C SER A 101 -4.48 -7.31 -11.25
N GLU A 102 -5.37 -8.06 -10.60
CA GLU A 102 -6.73 -7.62 -10.30
C GLU A 102 -6.76 -6.41 -9.36
N LYS A 103 -5.99 -6.42 -8.27
CA LYS A 103 -5.87 -5.28 -7.36
C LYS A 103 -5.40 -4.01 -8.09
N ASN A 104 -4.42 -4.14 -8.99
CA ASN A 104 -3.90 -3.02 -9.77
C ASN A 104 -4.91 -2.49 -10.79
N LYS A 105 -5.72 -3.36 -11.42
CA LYS A 105 -6.83 -2.93 -12.29
C LYS A 105 -7.85 -2.11 -11.52
N VAL A 106 -8.28 -2.59 -10.35
CA VAL A 106 -9.23 -1.89 -9.48
C VAL A 106 -8.66 -0.54 -9.01
N ARG A 107 -7.39 -0.50 -8.57
CA ARG A 107 -6.73 0.76 -8.18
C ARG A 107 -6.66 1.77 -9.33
N LYS A 108 -6.30 1.34 -10.54
CA LYS A 108 -6.28 2.20 -11.73
C LYS A 108 -7.66 2.72 -12.09
N ALA A 109 -8.69 1.87 -12.03
CA ALA A 109 -10.07 2.25 -12.30
C ALA A 109 -10.59 3.27 -11.26
N ASN A 110 -10.30 3.05 -9.97
CA ASN A 110 -10.68 3.97 -8.92
C ASN A 110 -9.93 5.31 -9.03
N LYS A 111 -8.62 5.30 -9.33
CA LYS A 111 -7.85 6.52 -9.57
C LYS A 111 -8.42 7.33 -10.75
N ALA A 112 -8.75 6.68 -11.86
CA ALA A 112 -9.35 7.33 -13.02
C ALA A 112 -10.74 7.92 -12.70
N LYS A 113 -11.55 7.23 -11.85
CA LYS A 113 -12.82 7.77 -11.38
C LYS A 113 -12.63 9.03 -10.52
N VAL A 114 -11.68 9.00 -9.58
CA VAL A 114 -11.36 10.15 -8.71
C VAL A 114 -10.87 11.33 -9.54
N GLU A 115 -9.95 11.13 -10.48
CA GLU A 115 -9.47 12.19 -11.37
C GLU A 115 -10.59 12.78 -12.24
N LYS A 116 -11.53 11.96 -12.70
CA LYS A 116 -12.68 12.42 -13.49
C LYS A 116 -13.66 13.25 -12.65
N VAL A 117 -13.85 12.89 -11.38
CA VAL A 117 -14.66 13.65 -10.42
C VAL A 117 -13.98 14.98 -10.09
N GLN A 118 -12.68 14.97 -9.79
CA GLN A 118 -11.90 16.20 -9.53
C GLN A 118 -11.93 17.17 -10.73
N ARG A 119 -11.76 16.68 -11.97
CA ARG A 119 -11.87 17.54 -13.16
C ARG A 119 -13.27 18.15 -13.30
N ARG A 120 -14.35 17.41 -13.00
CA ARG A 120 -15.71 17.94 -13.03
C ARG A 120 -15.97 18.99 -11.96
N VAL A 121 -15.36 18.84 -10.77
CA VAL A 121 -15.46 19.84 -9.70
C VAL A 121 -14.73 21.12 -10.12
N ILE A 122 -13.53 21.05 -10.66
CA ILE A 122 -12.74 22.21 -11.11
C ILE A 122 -13.47 22.97 -12.22
N THR A 123 -14.08 22.28 -13.19
CA THR A 123 -14.84 22.94 -14.27
C THR A 123 -16.16 23.55 -13.81
N ALA A 124 -16.70 23.12 -12.66
CA ALA A 124 -17.89 23.74 -12.06
C ALA A 124 -17.55 24.99 -11.24
N GLU A 125 -16.29 25.16 -10.82
CA GLU A 125 -15.84 26.33 -10.04
C GLU A 125 -15.45 27.55 -10.90
N GLU A 126 -15.28 27.41 -12.20
CA GLU A 126 -14.99 28.56 -13.10
C GLU A 126 -16.18 29.54 -13.27
N GLY A 127 -17.28 29.28 -12.59
CA GLY A 127 -18.49 30.13 -12.61
C GLY A 127 -18.87 30.82 -11.28
N VAL A 128 -18.06 30.71 -10.22
CA VAL A 128 -18.41 31.28 -8.90
C VAL A 128 -17.20 32.01 -8.28
N ASP A 129 -17.49 33.22 -7.80
CA ASP A 129 -16.61 34.23 -7.20
C ASP A 129 -15.46 33.70 -6.31
N LYS A 130 -14.29 34.28 -6.52
CA LYS A 130 -13.04 34.05 -5.78
C LYS A 130 -13.12 34.66 -4.38
N ASN A 131 -13.54 33.92 -3.37
CA ASN A 131 -13.13 34.17 -1.97
C ASN A 131 -13.51 33.00 -1.05
N SER A 132 -12.69 31.96 -1.05
CA SER A 132 -12.38 31.10 0.11
C SER A 132 -11.47 29.96 -0.33
N SER A 133 -10.19 30.12 -0.04
CA SER A 133 -9.19 29.08 -0.17
C SER A 133 -9.29 28.13 1.00
N GLU A 134 -9.80 26.93 0.80
CA GLU A 134 -9.60 25.83 1.73
C GLU A 134 -8.92 24.65 1.01
N VAL A 135 -7.71 24.38 1.46
CA VAL A 135 -6.87 23.30 0.99
C VAL A 135 -7.34 21.98 1.59
N VAL A 136 -7.87 21.09 0.79
CA VAL A 136 -8.20 19.72 1.22
C VAL A 136 -6.93 18.90 1.25
N SER A 137 -6.41 18.62 2.45
CA SER A 137 -5.30 17.70 2.65
C SER A 137 -5.80 16.26 2.57
N ILE A 138 -5.38 15.53 1.55
CA ILE A 138 -5.61 14.08 1.44
C ILE A 138 -4.43 13.38 2.12
N ASN A 139 -4.63 12.88 3.34
CA ASN A 139 -3.66 12.01 3.99
C ASN A 139 -3.70 10.63 3.35
N ASN A 140 -2.60 10.26 2.68
CA ASN A 140 -2.39 8.93 2.14
C ASN A 140 -1.83 8.00 3.22
N ASP A 141 -2.67 7.50 4.09
CA ASP A 141 -2.32 6.34 4.92
C ASP A 141 -2.67 5.06 4.15
N GLU A 142 -1.67 4.50 3.48
CA GLU A 142 -1.76 3.27 2.68
C GLU A 142 -1.63 2.00 3.54
N ASP A 143 -2.30 1.86 4.65
CA ASP A 143 -2.35 0.58 5.35
C ASP A 143 -3.72 0.35 5.95
N ASN A 144 -4.41 -0.60 5.38
CA ASN A 144 -5.62 -1.27 5.88
C ASN A 144 -6.93 -1.00 5.14
N LEU A 145 -7.09 -1.61 3.97
CA LEU A 145 -8.39 -1.76 3.32
C LEU A 145 -8.74 -3.24 3.16
N ILE A 146 -8.97 -3.90 4.29
CA ILE A 146 -9.88 -5.06 4.32
C ILE A 146 -11.26 -4.50 4.65
N LEU A 147 -11.93 -3.94 3.66
CA LEU A 147 -13.35 -3.60 3.76
C LEU A 147 -14.18 -4.78 3.28
N LYS A 148 -14.44 -5.73 4.20
CA LYS A 148 -15.62 -6.57 4.12
C LYS A 148 -16.77 -5.75 4.71
N ASP A 149 -17.75 -5.41 3.86
CA ASP A 149 -19.11 -4.98 4.22
C ASP A 149 -19.31 -3.67 5.01
N LYS A 150 -18.42 -2.68 4.91
CA LYS A 150 -18.72 -1.33 5.40
C LYS A 150 -18.91 -0.38 4.22
N PRO A 151 -19.97 0.44 4.21
CA PRO A 151 -20.15 1.43 3.17
C PRO A 151 -18.99 2.43 3.20
N LEU A 152 -18.43 2.72 2.04
CA LEU A 152 -17.41 3.76 1.90
C LEU A 152 -18.08 5.12 2.14
N ILE A 153 -17.69 5.79 3.22
CA ILE A 153 -18.17 7.14 3.55
C ILE A 153 -17.08 8.13 3.15
N ILE A 154 -17.44 9.04 2.25
CA ILE A 154 -16.56 10.13 1.82
C ILE A 154 -17.11 11.41 2.40
N GLN A 155 -16.35 12.08 3.27
CA GLN A 155 -16.70 13.41 3.73
C GLN A 155 -16.34 14.43 2.64
N VAL A 156 -17.35 15.10 2.09
CA VAL A 156 -17.20 16.05 0.97
C VAL A 156 -17.05 17.50 1.46
N GLY A 157 -17.36 17.77 2.74
CA GLY A 157 -17.19 19.09 3.33
C GLY A 157 -17.59 19.12 4.81
N ALA A 158 -17.15 20.16 5.52
CA ALA A 158 -17.57 20.50 6.85
C ALA A 158 -18.14 21.94 6.83
N PHE A 159 -19.34 22.12 7.31
CA PHE A 159 -20.05 23.40 7.20
C PHE A 159 -20.52 23.89 8.57
N GLY A 160 -20.28 25.16 8.87
CA GLY A 160 -20.86 25.82 10.05
C GLY A 160 -22.33 26.18 9.86
N ASP A 161 -22.81 26.31 8.63
CA ASP A 161 -24.21 26.60 8.31
C ASP A 161 -24.88 25.39 7.63
N HIS A 162 -26.00 24.94 8.21
CA HIS A 162 -26.80 23.83 7.70
C HIS A 162 -27.33 24.05 6.27
N ARG A 163 -27.61 25.30 5.86
CA ARG A 163 -28.10 25.61 4.53
C ARG A 163 -27.07 25.27 3.44
N ASN A 164 -25.79 25.52 3.71
CA ASN A 164 -24.71 25.19 2.79
C ASN A 164 -24.53 23.68 2.66
N ALA A 165 -24.63 22.94 3.77
CA ALA A 165 -24.61 21.48 3.75
C ALA A 165 -25.76 20.90 2.94
N LYS A 166 -26.98 21.45 3.11
CA LYS A 166 -28.18 21.02 2.37
C LYS A 166 -28.04 21.25 0.87
N SER A 167 -27.58 22.44 0.46
CA SER A 167 -27.35 22.75 -0.94
C SER A 167 -26.35 21.80 -1.61
N LEU A 168 -25.27 21.41 -0.91
CA LEU A 168 -24.32 20.44 -1.43
C LEU A 168 -24.92 19.04 -1.51
N THR A 169 -25.73 18.62 -0.53
CA THR A 169 -26.40 17.31 -0.56
C THR A 169 -27.36 17.19 -1.72
N GLU A 170 -28.09 18.26 -2.06
CA GLU A 170 -28.98 18.31 -3.23
C GLU A 170 -28.20 18.16 -4.56
N LYS A 171 -27.04 18.83 -4.66
CA LYS A 171 -26.14 18.70 -5.84
C LYS A 171 -25.53 17.31 -5.97
N LEU A 172 -25.41 16.57 -4.89
CA LEU A 172 -24.83 15.22 -4.83
C LEU A 172 -25.88 14.12 -4.67
N SER A 173 -27.15 14.41 -4.94
CA SER A 173 -28.28 13.48 -4.74
C SER A 173 -28.10 12.15 -5.49
N GLU A 174 -27.50 12.17 -6.68
CA GLU A 174 -27.19 10.96 -7.46
C GLU A 174 -26.21 10.00 -6.75
N PHE A 175 -25.43 10.47 -5.76
CA PHE A 175 -24.49 9.70 -4.97
C PHE A 175 -25.05 9.29 -3.60
N LYS A 176 -26.34 9.47 -3.33
CA LYS A 176 -26.98 9.20 -2.03
C LYS A 176 -26.29 9.90 -0.86
N ALA A 177 -25.86 11.15 -1.06
CA ALA A 177 -25.22 11.94 -0.02
C ALA A 177 -26.20 12.24 1.13
N TYR A 178 -25.70 12.25 2.36
CA TYR A 178 -26.46 12.59 3.56
C TYR A 178 -25.69 13.56 4.46
N ILE A 179 -26.41 14.23 5.36
CA ILE A 179 -25.83 15.19 6.32
C ILE A 179 -25.72 14.49 7.67
N GLU A 180 -24.53 14.44 8.23
CA GLU A 180 -24.29 14.03 9.62
C GLU A 180 -23.89 15.25 10.45
N ARG A 181 -24.55 15.46 11.61
CA ARG A 181 -24.18 16.50 12.56
C ARG A 181 -23.21 15.94 13.57
N LYS A 182 -22.01 16.51 13.65
CA LYS A 182 -21.07 16.27 14.76
C LYS A 182 -20.86 17.57 15.53
N PHE A 183 -21.11 17.52 16.83
CA PHE A 183 -20.71 18.59 17.73
C PHE A 183 -19.22 18.40 18.04
N ILE A 184 -18.41 19.38 17.69
CA ILE A 184 -17.01 19.42 18.09
C ILE A 184 -16.97 20.25 19.36
N ASP A 185 -16.68 19.62 20.50
CA ASP A 185 -16.44 20.34 21.75
C ASP A 185 -15.21 21.24 21.57
N ASN A 186 -15.45 22.54 21.48
CA ASN A 186 -14.41 23.55 21.56
C ASN A 186 -13.82 23.54 22.97
N LYS A 187 -12.74 22.81 23.20
CA LYS A 187 -11.82 23.13 24.30
C LYS A 187 -10.76 24.06 23.72
N TYR A 188 -10.84 25.32 24.19
CA TYR A 188 -9.78 26.31 24.07
C TYR A 188 -8.55 25.85 24.84
#